data_4be2001ab5dfdf7b7f63d83086d61596
#
_entry.id   4be2001ab5dfdf7b7f63d83086d61596
#
_cell.length_a   1.000
_cell.length_b   1.000
_cell.length_c   1.000
_cell.angle_alpha   90.00
_cell.angle_beta   90.00
_cell.angle_gamma   90.00
#
_symmetry.space_group_name_H-M   'P 1'
#
loop_
_entity.id
_entity.type
_entity.pdbx_description
1 polymer ?
#
loop_
_entity_poly.entity_id
_entity_poly.type
_entity_poly.pdbx_seq_one_letter_code
_entity_poly.pdbx_strand_id
1 'polypeptide(L)'
;MFKSLALFSLLAAASARKCTNITVPVSLTSENTEFGIETPLTKIDVTNFIINLARQGGEPYPVTIAKGKKNVTGTYDLAATYCEPDAGPGHELQIMTHGIGFDRSYWDFPFNNYNYSYVARAVDQHGYSTLTWDRLGIGASSKGDPLNEIQVNIEIAALKALTYKAREGSLPGVGCGGYSKVVHLGHSFGSVISYALANEAPELTDAIVLTGFTQATAYLPWFAVSNNFIPVTDSPAAGKYPPGYVATASTVSVHTNFFSEGDFDPEMLEEAYKKGQPVTPGELLTLGGPAGVNNTYTGPVQIVTGSRDIPFCGDNCYSTTSVGEKLPSLLDYSKRFFTQASRFNTTVVPGAGHGLNFGYSHTFTYDAIFDFLSE
;
A
#
# COMPACT_ATOMS: atom_id res chain seq x y z
N MET A 1 -2.37 -11.95 64.98
CA MET A 1 -1.51 -12.32 63.84
C MET A 1 -2.17 -11.78 62.57
N PHE A 2 -1.82 -10.57 62.11
CA PHE A 2 -2.28 -10.00 60.86
C PHE A 2 -1.26 -10.31 59.77
N LYS A 3 -1.65 -11.09 58.76
CA LYS A 3 -0.82 -11.34 57.60
C LYS A 3 -1.06 -10.18 56.59
N SER A 4 -0.05 -9.33 56.40
CA SER A 4 -0.04 -8.34 55.31
C SER A 4 0.15 -9.09 53.98
N LEU A 5 -0.85 -9.02 53.12
CA LEU A 5 -0.71 -9.34 51.69
C LEU A 5 -0.04 -8.16 50.99
N ALA A 6 1.18 -8.35 50.56
CA ALA A 6 1.82 -7.39 49.63
C ALA A 6 1.25 -7.60 48.22
N LEU A 7 0.48 -6.64 47.74
CA LEU A 7 0.06 -6.54 46.34
C LEU A 7 1.27 -6.08 45.51
N PHE A 8 1.89 -6.99 44.76
CA PHE A 8 2.82 -6.60 43.70
C PHE A 8 1.99 -6.11 42.52
N SER A 9 1.86 -4.79 42.36
CA SER A 9 1.42 -4.18 41.11
C SER A 9 2.55 -4.36 40.08
N LEU A 10 2.37 -5.28 39.15
CA LEU A 10 3.14 -5.29 37.90
C LEU A 10 2.79 -3.99 37.14
N LEU A 11 3.64 -2.99 37.25
CA LEU A 11 3.68 -1.90 36.29
C LEU A 11 4.12 -2.55 34.96
N ALA A 12 3.17 -2.76 34.05
CA ALA A 12 3.50 -2.96 32.67
C ALA A 12 4.22 -1.67 32.22
N ALA A 13 5.53 -1.74 32.03
CA ALA A 13 6.27 -0.68 31.36
C ALA A 13 5.63 -0.58 29.97
N ALA A 14 4.96 0.54 29.69
CA ALA A 14 4.58 0.87 28.33
C ALA A 14 5.89 0.97 27.56
N SER A 15 6.18 -0.01 26.70
CA SER A 15 7.33 0.06 25.81
C SER A 15 7.01 1.20 24.83
N ALA A 16 7.71 2.31 24.97
CA ALA A 16 7.63 3.40 24.02
C ALA A 16 8.50 3.03 22.81
N ARG A 17 8.03 3.29 21.61
CA ARG A 17 8.82 3.12 20.39
C ARG A 17 9.59 4.39 20.06
N LYS A 18 10.78 4.25 19.47
CA LYS A 18 11.54 5.35 18.89
C LYS A 18 11.24 5.41 17.39
N CYS A 19 10.72 6.55 16.93
CA CYS A 19 10.48 6.79 15.53
C CYS A 19 11.36 7.95 15.01
N THR A 20 12.01 7.73 13.88
CA THR A 20 12.88 8.72 13.23
C THR A 20 12.44 8.91 11.79
N ASN A 21 12.13 10.16 11.42
CA ASN A 21 11.92 10.52 10.03
C ASN A 21 13.27 10.63 9.32
N ILE A 22 13.38 9.96 8.19
CA ILE A 22 14.60 9.91 7.39
C ILE A 22 14.29 10.25 5.93
N THR A 23 15.29 10.76 5.24
CA THR A 23 15.27 10.92 3.78
C THR A 23 16.33 10.00 3.20
N VAL A 24 15.92 9.11 2.32
CA VAL A 24 16.77 8.07 1.74
C VAL A 24 17.05 8.41 0.28
N PRO A 25 18.26 8.92 -0.05
CA PRO A 25 18.63 9.16 -1.44
C PRO A 25 18.85 7.83 -2.17
N VAL A 26 18.26 7.70 -3.36
CA VAL A 26 18.37 6.53 -4.23
C VAL A 26 18.61 6.95 -5.67
N SER A 27 19.49 6.21 -6.36
CA SER A 27 19.63 6.33 -7.81
C SER A 27 18.88 5.19 -8.48
N LEU A 28 17.90 5.53 -9.32
CA LEU A 28 16.99 4.58 -9.93
C LEU A 28 17.14 4.58 -11.44
N THR A 29 16.94 3.41 -12.04
CA THR A 29 16.71 3.25 -13.47
C THR A 29 15.56 2.27 -13.65
N SER A 30 14.58 2.62 -14.49
CA SER A 30 13.48 1.74 -14.84
C SER A 30 13.11 1.89 -16.30
N GLU A 31 12.57 0.83 -16.90
CA GLU A 31 11.97 0.89 -18.22
C GLU A 31 10.48 1.22 -18.06
N ASN A 32 10.14 2.47 -18.36
CA ASN A 32 8.77 2.97 -18.30
C ASN A 32 8.07 2.87 -19.67
N THR A 33 6.74 2.97 -19.68
CA THR A 33 5.96 3.10 -20.90
C THR A 33 5.85 4.59 -21.27
N GLU A 34 6.21 4.94 -22.50
CA GLU A 34 5.93 6.27 -23.05
C GLU A 34 4.50 6.30 -23.57
N PHE A 35 3.67 7.21 -23.04
CA PHE A 35 2.27 7.36 -23.44
C PHE A 35 2.10 8.54 -24.39
N GLY A 36 1.35 8.34 -25.48
CA GLY A 36 1.15 9.31 -26.54
C GLY A 36 -0.09 10.19 -26.35
N ILE A 37 -0.34 10.62 -25.13
CA ILE A 37 -1.41 11.57 -24.79
C ILE A 37 -0.82 12.78 -24.06
N GLU A 38 -1.56 13.88 -24.04
CA GLU A 38 -1.23 15.01 -23.19
C GLU A 38 -1.60 14.72 -21.75
N THR A 39 -0.82 15.26 -20.81
CA THR A 39 -1.13 15.17 -19.38
C THR A 39 -2.48 15.84 -19.10
N PRO A 40 -3.43 15.15 -18.44
CA PRO A 40 -4.74 15.72 -18.14
C PRO A 40 -4.63 16.85 -17.11
N LEU A 41 -5.01 18.07 -17.47
CA LEU A 41 -4.86 19.26 -16.62
C LEU A 41 -6.19 19.86 -16.16
N THR A 42 -7.26 19.71 -16.94
CA THR A 42 -8.57 20.25 -16.61
C THR A 42 -9.51 19.15 -16.12
N LYS A 43 -10.62 19.53 -15.47
CA LYS A 43 -11.67 18.57 -15.07
C LYS A 43 -12.18 17.74 -16.24
N ILE A 44 -12.31 18.36 -17.43
CA ILE A 44 -12.76 17.65 -18.63
C ILE A 44 -11.71 16.61 -19.06
N ASP A 45 -10.43 16.99 -19.09
CA ASP A 45 -9.34 16.08 -19.47
C ASP A 45 -9.25 14.90 -18.51
N VAL A 46 -9.30 15.17 -17.19
CA VAL A 46 -9.26 14.12 -16.14
C VAL A 46 -10.47 13.21 -16.27
N THR A 47 -11.68 13.76 -16.45
CA THR A 47 -12.89 12.95 -16.63
C THR A 47 -12.78 12.05 -17.87
N ASN A 48 -12.37 12.61 -19.01
CA ASN A 48 -12.19 11.85 -20.25
C ASN A 48 -11.12 10.75 -20.09
N PHE A 49 -10.01 11.05 -19.42
CA PHE A 49 -8.96 10.09 -19.11
C PHE A 49 -9.52 8.92 -18.28
N ILE A 50 -10.24 9.19 -17.20
CA ILE A 50 -10.82 8.17 -16.32
C ILE A 50 -11.88 7.31 -17.04
N ILE A 51 -12.74 7.92 -17.85
CA ILE A 51 -13.74 7.17 -18.64
C ILE A 51 -13.05 6.25 -19.66
N ASN A 52 -11.97 6.71 -20.29
CA ASN A 52 -11.20 5.87 -21.20
C ASN A 52 -10.50 4.73 -20.46
N LEU A 53 -9.91 5.01 -19.28
CA LEU A 53 -9.25 4.00 -18.45
C LEU A 53 -10.23 2.91 -17.96
N ALA A 54 -11.46 3.30 -17.62
CA ALA A 54 -12.50 2.40 -17.10
C ALA A 54 -13.33 1.70 -18.19
N ARG A 55 -13.09 2.00 -19.47
CA ARG A 55 -13.87 1.44 -20.59
C ARG A 55 -13.83 -0.07 -20.59
N GLN A 56 -15.01 -0.67 -20.65
CA GLN A 56 -15.16 -2.13 -20.73
C GLN A 56 -15.12 -2.62 -22.17
N GLY A 57 -14.47 -3.76 -22.39
CA GLY A 57 -14.34 -4.38 -23.71
C GLY A 57 -13.33 -3.68 -24.62
N GLY A 58 -12.91 -4.40 -25.66
CA GLY A 58 -11.87 -3.93 -26.58
C GLY A 58 -10.46 -4.02 -25.99
N GLU A 59 -9.50 -3.40 -26.66
CA GLU A 59 -8.13 -3.32 -26.19
C GLU A 59 -8.02 -2.34 -25.01
N PRO A 60 -7.28 -2.69 -23.93
CA PRO A 60 -7.12 -1.81 -22.78
C PRO A 60 -6.54 -0.45 -23.15
N TYR A 61 -7.10 0.61 -22.59
CA TYR A 61 -6.69 1.99 -22.92
C TYR A 61 -5.17 2.23 -22.82
N PRO A 62 -4.46 1.76 -21.78
CA PRO A 62 -3.01 1.92 -21.71
C PRO A 62 -2.26 1.33 -22.92
N VAL A 63 -2.75 0.23 -23.47
CA VAL A 63 -2.16 -0.43 -24.65
C VAL A 63 -2.37 0.41 -25.90
N THR A 64 -3.58 0.97 -26.08
CA THR A 64 -3.93 1.77 -27.27
C THR A 64 -3.16 3.08 -27.40
N ILE A 65 -2.69 3.63 -26.27
CA ILE A 65 -1.97 4.93 -26.24
C ILE A 65 -0.46 4.78 -26.02
N ALA A 66 0.04 3.56 -25.81
CA ALA A 66 1.47 3.31 -25.65
C ALA A 66 2.21 3.59 -26.97
N LYS A 67 3.33 4.33 -26.89
CA LYS A 67 4.24 4.62 -28.01
C LYS A 67 5.46 3.70 -28.02
N GLY A 68 5.79 3.10 -26.87
CA GLY A 68 6.95 2.25 -26.69
C GLY A 68 7.45 2.27 -25.26
N LYS A 69 8.70 1.84 -25.10
CA LYS A 69 9.40 1.84 -23.82
C LYS A 69 10.51 2.88 -23.80
N LYS A 70 10.76 3.45 -22.63
CA LYS A 70 11.78 4.46 -22.40
C LYS A 70 12.44 4.26 -21.06
N ASN A 71 13.76 4.26 -21.02
CA ASN A 71 14.50 4.27 -19.75
C ASN A 71 14.37 5.62 -19.07
N VAL A 72 13.95 5.58 -17.82
CA VAL A 72 13.92 6.71 -16.89
C VAL A 72 15.03 6.48 -15.87
N THR A 73 15.94 7.44 -15.75
CA THR A 73 17.07 7.38 -14.81
C THR A 73 17.14 8.69 -14.05
N GLY A 74 17.28 8.61 -12.74
CA GLY A 74 17.36 9.80 -11.87
C GLY A 74 17.85 9.47 -10.47
N THR A 75 18.13 10.52 -9.71
CA THR A 75 18.35 10.45 -8.27
C THR A 75 17.16 11.06 -7.56
N TYR A 76 16.63 10.34 -6.59
CA TYR A 76 15.39 10.67 -5.89
C TYR A 76 15.60 10.56 -4.38
N ASP A 77 14.89 11.39 -3.65
CA ASP A 77 14.80 11.32 -2.20
C ASP A 77 13.50 10.62 -1.82
N LEU A 78 13.60 9.51 -1.09
CA LEU A 78 12.45 8.79 -0.53
C LEU A 78 12.29 9.20 0.93
N ALA A 79 11.15 9.79 1.27
CA ALA A 79 10.81 10.12 2.65
C ALA A 79 10.28 8.87 3.36
N ALA A 80 10.83 8.54 4.51
CA ALA A 80 10.45 7.38 5.29
C ALA A 80 10.42 7.69 6.79
N THR A 81 9.73 6.84 7.56
CA THR A 81 9.75 6.83 9.02
C THR A 81 10.18 5.44 9.47
N TYR A 82 11.31 5.38 10.14
CA TYR A 82 11.81 4.17 10.79
C TYR A 82 11.41 4.19 12.25
N CYS A 83 10.78 3.10 12.73
CA CYS A 83 10.45 2.93 14.15
C CYS A 83 11.03 1.62 14.67
N GLU A 84 11.54 1.66 15.90
CA GLU A 84 12.09 0.51 16.62
C GLU A 84 11.63 0.50 18.07
N PRO A 85 11.63 -0.67 18.76
CA PRO A 85 11.45 -0.75 20.19
C PRO A 85 12.48 0.10 20.97
N ASP A 86 12.12 0.62 22.12
CA ASP A 86 13.06 1.36 22.99
C ASP A 86 14.32 0.58 23.38
N ALA A 87 14.19 -0.75 23.43
CA ALA A 87 15.30 -1.66 23.74
C ALA A 87 16.33 -1.77 22.59
N GLY A 88 16.08 -1.16 21.44
CA GLY A 88 16.91 -1.24 20.24
C GLY A 88 16.19 -1.92 19.08
N PRO A 89 16.87 -2.08 17.93
CA PRO A 89 16.31 -2.65 16.72
C PRO A 89 15.63 -4.01 16.95
N GLY A 90 14.44 -4.18 16.38
CA GLY A 90 13.71 -5.43 16.43
C GLY A 90 14.43 -6.56 15.65
N HIS A 91 13.95 -7.79 15.86
CA HIS A 91 14.55 -8.98 15.27
C HIS A 91 14.37 -9.08 13.74
N GLU A 92 13.37 -8.39 13.18
CA GLU A 92 13.13 -8.26 11.74
C GLU A 92 12.57 -6.89 11.41
N LEU A 93 12.69 -6.49 10.14
CA LEU A 93 12.16 -5.25 9.62
C LEU A 93 10.93 -5.49 8.76
N GLN A 94 9.86 -4.76 9.03
CA GLN A 94 8.69 -4.67 8.17
C GLN A 94 8.76 -3.40 7.32
N ILE A 95 8.91 -3.53 5.99
CA ILE A 95 8.82 -2.40 5.06
C ILE A 95 7.39 -2.32 4.54
N MET A 96 6.75 -1.17 4.77
CA MET A 96 5.33 -0.98 4.53
C MET A 96 5.06 0.04 3.44
N THR A 97 4.41 -0.40 2.36
CA THR A 97 4.10 0.40 1.17
C THR A 97 2.60 0.71 1.13
N HIS A 98 2.25 2.00 1.12
CA HIS A 98 0.87 2.47 1.09
C HIS A 98 0.23 2.38 -0.31
N GLY A 99 -1.11 2.46 -0.37
CA GLY A 99 -1.90 2.48 -1.59
C GLY A 99 -2.08 3.87 -2.22
N ILE A 100 -2.91 3.96 -3.25
CA ILE A 100 -3.37 5.23 -3.83
C ILE A 100 -4.26 5.95 -2.82
N GLY A 101 -4.19 7.28 -2.81
CA GLY A 101 -5.00 8.15 -1.95
C GLY A 101 -4.39 8.45 -0.59
N PHE A 102 -3.27 7.82 -0.23
CA PHE A 102 -2.61 7.95 1.06
C PHE A 102 -1.10 8.13 0.92
N ASP A 103 -0.44 8.39 2.05
CA ASP A 103 1.02 8.39 2.23
C ASP A 103 1.42 7.36 3.31
N ARG A 104 2.67 7.39 3.76
CA ARG A 104 3.18 6.47 4.78
C ARG A 104 2.39 6.49 6.08
N SER A 105 1.64 7.57 6.37
CA SER A 105 0.80 7.65 7.57
C SER A 105 -0.38 6.67 7.56
N TYR A 106 -0.71 6.04 6.43
CA TYR A 106 -1.70 4.96 6.36
C TYR A 106 -1.41 3.85 7.38
N TRP A 107 -0.14 3.55 7.63
CA TRP A 107 0.30 2.51 8.55
C TRP A 107 0.45 2.98 10.00
N ASP A 108 0.52 4.31 10.21
CA ASP A 108 0.68 4.96 11.52
C ASP A 108 -0.20 6.21 11.61
N PHE A 109 -1.51 6.03 11.40
CA PHE A 109 -2.42 7.16 11.29
C PHE A 109 -2.69 7.80 12.65
N PRO A 110 -2.48 9.14 12.81
CA PRO A 110 -2.52 9.81 14.11
C PRO A 110 -3.94 10.16 14.56
N PHE A 111 -4.92 9.30 14.27
CA PHE A 111 -6.30 9.45 14.69
C PHE A 111 -6.52 8.76 16.03
N ASN A 112 -7.32 9.37 16.90
CA ASN A 112 -7.69 8.82 18.21
C ASN A 112 -6.45 8.29 18.97
N ASN A 113 -5.43 9.15 19.11
CA ASN A 113 -4.16 8.83 19.80
C ASN A 113 -3.48 7.56 19.23
N TYR A 114 -3.40 7.41 17.92
CA TYR A 114 -2.78 6.27 17.23
C TYR A 114 -3.48 4.91 17.49
N ASN A 115 -4.75 4.91 17.90
CA ASN A 115 -5.49 3.67 18.18
C ASN A 115 -5.57 2.73 16.96
N TYR A 116 -5.48 3.30 15.74
CA TYR A 116 -5.53 2.58 14.48
C TYR A 116 -4.14 2.28 13.89
N SER A 117 -3.07 2.54 14.63
CA SER A 117 -1.71 2.36 14.14
C SER A 117 -1.29 0.89 14.10
N TYR A 118 -1.00 0.41 12.89
CA TYR A 118 -0.32 -0.88 12.72
C TYR A 118 1.11 -0.83 13.28
N VAL A 119 1.84 0.29 13.04
CA VAL A 119 3.21 0.49 13.53
C VAL A 119 3.27 0.36 15.05
N ALA A 120 2.32 0.98 15.77
CA ALA A 120 2.26 0.87 17.23
C ALA A 120 2.16 -0.60 17.68
N ARG A 121 1.29 -1.39 17.05
CA ARG A 121 1.15 -2.80 17.42
C ARG A 121 2.38 -3.63 17.03
N ALA A 122 2.92 -3.42 15.84
CA ALA A 122 4.10 -4.13 15.37
C ALA A 122 5.31 -3.91 16.28
N VAL A 123 5.57 -2.64 16.65
CA VAL A 123 6.75 -2.28 17.43
C VAL A 123 6.54 -2.56 18.93
N ASP A 124 5.43 -2.05 19.51
CA ASP A 124 5.24 -2.02 20.95
C ASP A 124 4.81 -3.40 21.51
N GLN A 125 4.10 -4.22 20.71
CA GLN A 125 3.54 -5.49 21.16
C GLN A 125 4.27 -6.71 20.61
N HIS A 126 4.84 -6.60 19.39
CA HIS A 126 5.47 -7.73 18.70
C HIS A 126 6.99 -7.57 18.52
N GLY A 127 7.57 -6.42 18.87
CA GLY A 127 9.03 -6.20 18.87
C GLY A 127 9.65 -6.13 17.47
N TYR A 128 8.88 -5.84 16.43
CA TYR A 128 9.38 -5.59 15.09
C TYR A 128 10.01 -4.21 14.98
N SER A 129 10.97 -4.03 14.07
CA SER A 129 11.25 -2.71 13.53
C SER A 129 10.37 -2.48 12.29
N THR A 130 10.03 -1.23 12.03
CA THR A 130 9.17 -0.87 10.90
C THR A 130 9.77 0.27 10.09
N LEU A 131 9.56 0.23 8.78
CA LEU A 131 9.92 1.28 7.84
C LEU A 131 8.71 1.59 6.96
N THR A 132 8.01 2.66 7.26
CA THR A 132 6.98 3.21 6.39
C THR A 132 7.61 4.25 5.47
N TRP A 133 7.18 4.33 4.21
CA TRP A 133 7.76 5.27 3.26
C TRP A 133 6.70 5.87 2.35
N ASP A 134 6.89 7.10 1.91
CA ASP A 134 6.09 7.72 0.88
C ASP A 134 6.57 7.21 -0.47
N ARG A 135 5.66 6.60 -1.26
CA ARG A 135 5.99 6.16 -2.61
C ARG A 135 6.54 7.33 -3.44
N LEU A 136 7.36 7.02 -4.43
CA LEU A 136 7.88 8.05 -5.32
C LEU A 136 6.73 8.85 -5.96
N GLY A 137 6.86 10.16 -5.99
CA GLY A 137 5.78 11.05 -6.43
C GLY A 137 4.83 11.51 -5.31
N ILE A 138 4.78 10.85 -4.15
CA ILE A 138 3.78 11.07 -3.10
C ILE A 138 4.42 11.66 -1.83
N GLY A 139 3.61 12.32 -1.00
CA GLY A 139 3.99 12.81 0.32
C GLY A 139 5.20 13.73 0.28
N ALA A 140 6.21 13.41 1.06
CA ALA A 140 7.48 14.15 1.11
C ALA A 140 8.58 13.55 0.21
N SER A 141 8.33 12.44 -0.48
CA SER A 141 9.25 11.89 -1.50
C SER A 141 9.33 12.79 -2.73
N SER A 142 10.40 12.64 -3.51
CA SER A 142 10.61 13.37 -4.77
C SER A 142 9.41 13.26 -5.70
N LYS A 143 9.08 14.35 -6.37
CA LYS A 143 8.04 14.41 -7.41
C LYS A 143 8.68 14.26 -8.78
N GLY A 144 7.90 13.86 -9.77
CA GLY A 144 8.35 13.70 -11.15
C GLY A 144 7.24 13.99 -12.15
N ASP A 145 7.53 13.77 -13.43
CA ASP A 145 6.53 13.89 -14.49
C ASP A 145 5.38 12.89 -14.23
N PRO A 146 4.11 13.38 -14.17
CA PRO A 146 3.00 12.54 -13.71
C PRO A 146 2.54 11.52 -14.76
N LEU A 147 2.98 11.60 -16.00
CA LEU A 147 2.55 10.68 -17.05
C LEU A 147 3.62 9.66 -17.40
N ASN A 148 4.85 10.11 -17.65
CA ASN A 148 5.88 9.26 -18.22
C ASN A 148 7.01 8.87 -17.24
N GLU A 149 7.07 9.51 -16.05
CA GLU A 149 8.10 9.20 -15.05
C GLU A 149 7.54 8.40 -13.87
N ILE A 150 6.52 8.94 -13.18
CA ILE A 150 5.95 8.26 -12.00
C ILE A 150 4.98 7.17 -12.47
N GLN A 151 5.50 5.93 -12.55
CA GLN A 151 4.81 4.72 -13.00
C GLN A 151 5.20 3.55 -12.10
N VAL A 152 4.47 2.44 -12.18
CA VAL A 152 4.70 1.25 -11.35
C VAL A 152 6.15 0.75 -11.39
N ASN A 153 6.81 0.76 -12.55
CA ASN A 153 8.15 0.20 -12.68
C ASN A 153 9.22 0.99 -11.91
N ILE A 154 9.17 2.33 -11.93
CA ILE A 154 10.11 3.13 -11.14
C ILE A 154 9.83 3.04 -9.64
N GLU A 155 8.58 2.83 -9.24
CA GLU A 155 8.23 2.63 -7.84
C GLU A 155 8.68 1.26 -7.32
N ILE A 156 8.63 0.21 -8.15
CA ILE A 156 9.24 -1.09 -7.85
C ILE A 156 10.76 -0.93 -7.67
N ALA A 157 11.42 -0.19 -8.57
CA ALA A 157 12.84 0.10 -8.44
C ALA A 157 13.16 0.89 -7.15
N ALA A 158 12.29 1.81 -6.74
CA ALA A 158 12.42 2.55 -5.49
C ALA A 158 12.31 1.63 -4.26
N LEU A 159 11.31 0.73 -4.23
CA LEU A 159 11.18 -0.25 -3.15
C LEU A 159 12.37 -1.21 -3.08
N LYS A 160 12.88 -1.68 -4.23
CA LYS A 160 14.11 -2.49 -4.28
C LYS A 160 15.30 -1.75 -3.67
N ALA A 161 15.55 -0.50 -4.10
CA ALA A 161 16.66 0.31 -3.60
C ALA A 161 16.55 0.58 -2.09
N LEU A 162 15.34 0.87 -1.59
CA LEU A 162 15.07 1.06 -0.17
C LEU A 162 15.37 -0.22 0.62
N THR A 163 14.95 -1.38 0.10
CA THR A 163 15.18 -2.68 0.73
C THR A 163 16.66 -3.05 0.77
N TYR A 164 17.42 -2.81 -0.30
CA TYR A 164 18.87 -3.01 -0.30
C TYR A 164 19.55 -2.20 0.80
N LYS A 165 19.20 -0.89 0.92
CA LYS A 165 19.75 -0.04 1.97
C LYS A 165 19.40 -0.53 3.38
N ALA A 166 18.19 -1.04 3.58
CA ALA A 166 17.78 -1.61 4.85
C ALA A 166 18.57 -2.88 5.21
N ARG A 167 18.77 -3.78 4.23
CA ARG A 167 19.56 -5.01 4.42
C ARG A 167 21.04 -4.74 4.67
N GLU A 168 21.60 -3.74 3.98
CA GLU A 168 23.02 -3.35 4.13
C GLU A 168 23.30 -2.49 5.37
N GLY A 169 22.28 -2.03 6.09
CA GLY A 169 22.45 -1.12 7.22
C GLY A 169 22.85 0.30 6.81
N SER A 170 22.52 0.71 5.58
CA SER A 170 22.89 2.01 5.02
C SER A 170 21.73 3.03 5.00
N LEU A 171 20.65 2.79 5.78
CA LEU A 171 19.59 3.77 5.97
C LEU A 171 20.11 4.97 6.76
N PRO A 172 19.91 6.20 6.27
CA PRO A 172 20.41 7.41 6.93
C PRO A 172 19.84 7.56 8.35
N GLY A 173 20.70 7.77 9.35
CA GLY A 173 20.27 8.01 10.73
C GLY A 173 19.75 6.78 11.48
N VAL A 174 19.79 5.59 10.87
CA VAL A 174 19.43 4.31 11.49
C VAL A 174 20.70 3.57 11.89
N GLY A 175 20.91 3.42 13.19
CA GLY A 175 22.16 2.89 13.76
C GLY A 175 22.29 1.37 13.79
N CYS A 176 21.48 0.61 13.04
CA CYS A 176 21.57 -0.85 13.02
C CYS A 176 22.51 -1.34 11.90
N GLY A 177 23.14 -2.50 12.12
CA GLY A 177 24.06 -3.14 11.15
C GLY A 177 23.38 -3.82 9.95
N GLY A 178 22.12 -3.45 9.63
CA GLY A 178 21.32 -4.06 8.59
C GLY A 178 20.39 -5.17 9.11
N TYR A 179 19.40 -5.52 8.27
CA TYR A 179 18.40 -6.53 8.59
C TYR A 179 18.58 -7.78 7.74
N SER A 180 18.82 -8.91 8.40
CA SER A 180 18.89 -10.24 7.74
C SER A 180 17.49 -10.74 7.35
N LYS A 181 16.44 -10.32 8.08
CA LYS A 181 15.03 -10.68 7.79
C LYS A 181 14.22 -9.42 7.51
N VAL A 182 13.64 -9.35 6.32
CA VAL A 182 12.82 -8.22 5.83
C VAL A 182 11.51 -8.76 5.27
N VAL A 183 10.41 -8.26 5.81
CA VAL A 183 9.05 -8.58 5.36
C VAL A 183 8.46 -7.36 4.66
N HIS A 184 7.81 -7.56 3.51
CA HIS A 184 7.11 -6.48 2.82
C HIS A 184 5.61 -6.58 3.07
N LEU A 185 5.04 -5.49 3.58
CA LEU A 185 3.60 -5.31 3.70
C LEU A 185 3.17 -4.26 2.67
N GLY A 186 2.28 -4.63 1.77
CA GLY A 186 1.66 -3.71 0.84
C GLY A 186 0.20 -3.46 1.18
N HIS A 187 -0.32 -2.28 0.82
CA HIS A 187 -1.74 -2.03 0.79
C HIS A 187 -2.16 -1.57 -0.60
N SER A 188 -3.19 -2.21 -1.20
CA SER A 188 -3.74 -1.80 -2.49
C SER A 188 -2.65 -1.73 -3.58
N PHE A 189 -2.39 -0.57 -4.16
CA PHE A 189 -1.29 -0.38 -5.10
C PHE A 189 0.08 -0.70 -4.48
N GLY A 190 0.27 -0.48 -3.18
CA GLY A 190 1.46 -0.95 -2.45
C GLY A 190 1.58 -2.47 -2.44
N SER A 191 0.46 -3.20 -2.46
CA SER A 191 0.46 -4.66 -2.64
C SER A 191 0.90 -5.06 -4.04
N VAL A 192 0.48 -4.32 -5.07
CA VAL A 192 0.94 -4.53 -6.46
C VAL A 192 2.46 -4.37 -6.56
N ILE A 193 3.03 -3.33 -5.94
CA ILE A 193 4.47 -3.08 -5.91
C ILE A 193 5.21 -4.19 -5.14
N SER A 194 4.69 -4.62 -3.98
CA SER A 194 5.27 -5.70 -3.18
C SER A 194 5.20 -7.06 -3.90
N TYR A 195 4.10 -7.32 -4.60
CA TYR A 195 3.93 -8.49 -5.47
C TYR A 195 5.00 -8.52 -6.57
N ALA A 196 5.21 -7.40 -7.25
CA ALA A 196 6.20 -7.29 -8.31
C ALA A 196 7.62 -7.41 -7.78
N LEU A 197 7.95 -6.79 -6.65
CA LEU A 197 9.25 -6.94 -6.00
C LEU A 197 9.54 -8.41 -5.70
N ALA A 198 8.60 -9.14 -5.10
CA ALA A 198 8.77 -10.55 -4.77
C ALA A 198 9.00 -11.44 -6.00
N ASN A 199 8.46 -11.05 -7.17
CA ASN A 199 8.70 -11.74 -8.43
C ASN A 199 10.04 -11.39 -9.08
N GLU A 200 10.43 -10.11 -9.02
CA GLU A 200 11.61 -9.60 -9.72
C GLU A 200 12.91 -9.72 -8.91
N ALA A 201 12.81 -9.71 -7.58
CA ALA A 201 13.92 -9.77 -6.65
C ALA A 201 13.52 -10.57 -5.38
N PRO A 202 13.21 -11.87 -5.54
CA PRO A 202 12.70 -12.71 -4.45
C PRO A 202 13.65 -12.79 -3.25
N GLU A 203 14.96 -12.61 -3.46
CA GLU A 203 15.97 -12.60 -2.42
C GLU A 203 15.88 -11.40 -1.48
N LEU A 204 15.16 -10.37 -1.85
CA LEU A 204 15.00 -9.16 -1.04
C LEU A 204 13.91 -9.28 0.03
N THR A 205 13.05 -10.30 -0.05
CA THR A 205 11.92 -10.43 0.88
C THR A 205 11.86 -11.82 1.49
N ASP A 206 11.61 -11.89 2.79
CA ASP A 206 11.49 -13.16 3.54
C ASP A 206 10.01 -13.57 3.72
N ALA A 207 9.09 -12.64 3.60
CA ALA A 207 7.65 -12.87 3.52
C ALA A 207 6.96 -11.66 2.86
N ILE A 208 5.79 -11.88 2.26
CA ILE A 208 4.94 -10.80 1.76
C ILE A 208 3.53 -10.90 2.35
N VAL A 209 3.00 -9.74 2.74
CA VAL A 209 1.62 -9.56 3.17
C VAL A 209 0.97 -8.52 2.26
N LEU A 210 -0.05 -8.92 1.53
CA LEU A 210 -0.74 -8.09 0.53
C LEU A 210 -2.14 -7.76 1.06
N THR A 211 -2.32 -6.54 1.56
CA THR A 211 -3.61 -6.08 2.09
C THR A 211 -4.38 -5.30 1.03
N GLY A 212 -5.72 -5.40 1.05
CA GLY A 212 -6.56 -4.76 0.03
C GLY A 212 -6.16 -5.18 -1.38
N PHE A 213 -6.08 -6.49 -1.64
CA PHE A 213 -5.52 -7.03 -2.87
C PHE A 213 -6.14 -8.38 -3.25
N THR A 214 -6.29 -8.61 -4.53
CA THR A 214 -6.42 -9.93 -5.17
C THR A 214 -6.02 -9.84 -6.64
N GLN A 215 -5.65 -10.94 -7.26
CA GLN A 215 -5.43 -11.04 -8.71
C GLN A 215 -6.75 -11.06 -9.53
N ALA A 216 -7.90 -11.02 -8.87
CA ALA A 216 -9.20 -10.84 -9.53
C ALA A 216 -9.42 -9.33 -9.80
N THR A 217 -9.08 -8.87 -11.00
CA THR A 217 -9.00 -7.44 -11.35
C THR A 217 -10.28 -6.85 -11.96
N ALA A 218 -11.37 -7.63 -12.03
CA ALA A 218 -12.60 -7.25 -12.73
C ALA A 218 -13.24 -5.94 -12.21
N TYR A 219 -13.00 -5.58 -10.95
CA TYR A 219 -13.60 -4.42 -10.30
C TYR A 219 -12.70 -3.18 -10.23
N LEU A 220 -11.44 -3.25 -10.67
CA LEU A 220 -10.55 -2.08 -10.73
C LEU A 220 -11.13 -0.87 -11.48
N PRO A 221 -11.93 -1.04 -12.56
CA PRO A 221 -12.61 0.10 -13.18
C PRO A 221 -13.58 0.84 -12.25
N TRP A 222 -14.17 0.16 -11.26
CA TRP A 222 -15.03 0.80 -10.26
C TRP A 222 -14.24 1.77 -9.39
N PHE A 223 -13.03 1.39 -8.97
CA PHE A 223 -12.12 2.29 -8.26
C PHE A 223 -11.86 3.57 -9.07
N ALA A 224 -11.56 3.44 -10.36
CA ALA A 224 -11.26 4.58 -11.21
C ALA A 224 -12.43 5.56 -11.29
N VAL A 225 -13.66 5.08 -11.55
CA VAL A 225 -14.84 5.96 -11.71
C VAL A 225 -15.38 6.47 -10.38
N SER A 226 -15.37 5.67 -9.30
CA SER A 226 -15.95 6.06 -8.01
C SER A 226 -15.09 7.07 -7.25
N ASN A 227 -13.79 7.13 -7.50
CA ASN A 227 -12.94 8.22 -6.99
C ASN A 227 -13.34 9.57 -7.54
N ASN A 228 -14.03 9.61 -8.70
CA ASN A 228 -14.45 10.84 -9.32
C ASN A 228 -13.30 11.86 -9.39
N PHE A 229 -12.15 11.42 -9.87
CA PHE A 229 -10.90 12.19 -9.85
C PHE A 229 -11.04 13.58 -10.43
N ILE A 230 -10.36 14.53 -9.79
CA ILE A 230 -10.23 15.94 -10.21
C ILE A 230 -8.74 16.31 -10.32
N PRO A 231 -8.39 17.38 -11.06
CA PRO A 231 -7.02 17.91 -11.00
C PRO A 231 -6.61 18.18 -9.56
N VAL A 232 -5.37 17.84 -9.20
CA VAL A 232 -4.84 18.09 -7.85
C VAL A 232 -4.94 19.56 -7.44
N THR A 233 -4.89 20.48 -8.39
CA THR A 233 -5.05 21.94 -8.19
C THR A 233 -6.41 22.33 -7.62
N ASP A 234 -7.41 21.48 -7.76
CA ASP A 234 -8.79 21.68 -7.26
C ASP A 234 -9.09 20.89 -5.97
N SER A 235 -8.08 20.24 -5.40
CA SER A 235 -8.21 19.37 -4.22
C SER A 235 -7.61 20.00 -2.95
N PRO A 236 -7.79 19.41 -1.74
CA PRO A 236 -7.10 19.82 -0.53
C PRO A 236 -5.56 19.76 -0.60
N ALA A 237 -5.01 19.07 -1.59
CA ALA A 237 -3.57 18.98 -1.84
C ALA A 237 -3.06 20.06 -2.82
N ALA A 238 -3.90 21.02 -3.22
CA ALA A 238 -3.51 22.11 -4.11
C ALA A 238 -2.26 22.85 -3.60
N GLY A 239 -1.34 23.14 -4.50
CA GLY A 239 -0.06 23.81 -4.20
C GLY A 239 1.03 22.92 -3.59
N LYS A 240 0.73 21.66 -3.24
CA LYS A 240 1.73 20.70 -2.73
C LYS A 240 2.30 19.79 -3.82
N TYR A 241 1.63 19.73 -4.96
CA TYR A 241 1.99 18.87 -6.09
C TYR A 241 2.02 19.67 -7.40
N PRO A 242 2.86 19.28 -8.35
CA PRO A 242 2.82 19.88 -9.69
C PRO A 242 1.48 19.57 -10.40
N PRO A 243 1.06 20.41 -11.37
CA PRO A 243 -0.09 20.11 -12.21
C PRO A 243 0.04 18.76 -12.92
N GLY A 244 -1.10 18.11 -13.21
CA GLY A 244 -1.15 16.81 -13.88
C GLY A 244 -1.28 15.61 -12.93
N TYR A 245 -1.10 15.80 -11.63
CA TYR A 245 -1.56 14.84 -10.62
C TYR A 245 -3.08 14.95 -10.49
N VAL A 246 -3.73 13.84 -10.13
CA VAL A 246 -5.18 13.79 -9.91
C VAL A 246 -5.50 13.33 -8.50
N ALA A 247 -6.56 13.86 -7.91
CA ALA A 247 -6.93 13.59 -6.53
C ALA A 247 -8.40 13.15 -6.43
N THR A 248 -8.74 12.39 -5.40
CA THR A 248 -10.12 12.02 -5.07
C THR A 248 -10.96 13.27 -4.80
N ALA A 249 -12.14 13.36 -5.42
CA ALA A 249 -12.92 14.59 -5.46
C ALA A 249 -13.55 14.99 -4.13
N SER A 250 -13.90 14.03 -3.26
CA SER A 250 -14.73 14.31 -2.09
C SER A 250 -14.65 13.21 -1.02
N THR A 251 -15.11 13.54 0.18
CA THR A 251 -15.35 12.57 1.26
C THR A 251 -16.24 11.41 0.80
N VAL A 252 -17.27 11.69 -0.03
CA VAL A 252 -18.16 10.63 -0.57
C VAL A 252 -17.36 9.63 -1.42
N SER A 253 -16.45 10.12 -2.25
CA SER A 253 -15.59 9.25 -3.07
C SER A 253 -14.62 8.42 -2.23
N VAL A 254 -14.06 9.01 -1.17
CA VAL A 254 -13.23 8.27 -0.19
C VAL A 254 -14.05 7.20 0.52
N HIS A 255 -15.27 7.54 0.98
CA HIS A 255 -16.19 6.59 1.61
C HIS A 255 -16.47 5.41 0.68
N THR A 256 -16.91 5.70 -0.56
CA THR A 256 -17.26 4.65 -1.54
C THR A 256 -16.10 3.68 -1.77
N ASN A 257 -14.86 4.17 -1.82
CA ASN A 257 -13.73 3.31 -2.18
C ASN A 257 -13.10 2.58 -0.99
N PHE A 258 -13.07 3.21 0.19
CA PHE A 258 -12.21 2.73 1.27
C PHE A 258 -12.95 2.27 2.52
N PHE A 259 -14.20 2.73 2.73
CA PHE A 259 -14.94 2.48 3.96
C PHE A 259 -16.16 1.61 3.72
N SER A 260 -16.59 0.88 4.73
CA SER A 260 -17.78 0.03 4.70
C SER A 260 -18.78 0.46 5.79
N GLU A 261 -20.07 0.38 5.48
CA GLU A 261 -21.15 0.72 6.40
C GLU A 261 -20.99 0.00 7.76
N GLY A 262 -20.98 0.76 8.84
CA GLY A 262 -20.90 0.26 10.22
C GLY A 262 -19.49 -0.10 10.71
N ASP A 263 -18.44 -0.03 9.85
CA ASP A 263 -17.07 -0.39 10.22
C ASP A 263 -16.12 0.80 10.37
N PHE A 264 -16.60 2.04 10.53
CA PHE A 264 -15.71 3.19 10.66
C PHE A 264 -16.29 4.30 11.52
N ASP A 265 -15.40 5.14 12.06
CA ASP A 265 -15.71 6.39 12.71
C ASP A 265 -15.90 7.49 11.65
N PRO A 266 -17.03 8.23 11.62
CA PRO A 266 -17.22 9.32 10.66
C PRO A 266 -16.11 10.38 10.69
N GLU A 267 -15.50 10.65 11.84
CA GLU A 267 -14.37 11.59 11.93
C GLU A 267 -13.10 11.03 11.26
N MET A 268 -12.90 9.70 11.28
CA MET A 268 -11.82 9.04 10.54
C MET A 268 -11.96 9.27 9.04
N LEU A 269 -13.17 9.16 8.50
CA LEU A 269 -13.44 9.43 7.08
C LEU A 269 -13.09 10.87 6.69
N GLU A 270 -13.48 11.84 7.51
CA GLU A 270 -13.14 13.25 7.28
C GLU A 270 -11.63 13.49 7.33
N GLU A 271 -10.93 12.92 8.30
CA GLU A 271 -9.47 13.03 8.40
C GLU A 271 -8.75 12.32 7.25
N ALA A 272 -9.23 11.15 6.82
CA ALA A 272 -8.70 10.43 5.66
C ALA A 272 -8.80 11.27 4.38
N TYR A 273 -9.93 11.97 4.17
CA TYR A 273 -10.08 12.87 3.02
C TYR A 273 -9.15 14.10 3.12
N LYS A 274 -9.10 14.76 4.29
CA LYS A 274 -8.25 15.95 4.50
C LYS A 274 -6.76 15.68 4.30
N LYS A 275 -6.31 14.48 4.68
CA LYS A 275 -4.92 14.03 4.53
C LYS A 275 -4.68 13.26 3.23
N GLY A 276 -5.72 13.13 2.41
CA GLY A 276 -5.68 12.41 1.15
C GLY A 276 -4.57 12.90 0.22
N GLN A 277 -3.91 11.96 -0.44
CA GLN A 277 -2.82 12.21 -1.38
C GLN A 277 -3.31 11.97 -2.82
N PRO A 278 -2.73 12.65 -3.80
CA PRO A 278 -3.06 12.41 -5.20
C PRO A 278 -2.44 11.12 -5.73
N VAL A 279 -2.72 10.85 -6.98
CA VAL A 279 -2.13 9.79 -7.79
C VAL A 279 -1.73 10.38 -9.15
N THR A 280 -0.81 9.75 -9.85
CA THR A 280 -0.43 10.18 -11.20
C THR A 280 -1.22 9.42 -12.27
N PRO A 281 -1.48 10.01 -13.43
CA PRO A 281 -1.99 9.27 -14.58
C PRO A 281 -1.08 8.11 -14.98
N GLY A 282 0.25 8.26 -14.84
CA GLY A 282 1.23 7.21 -15.09
C GLY A 282 1.05 5.99 -14.18
N GLU A 283 0.82 6.19 -12.88
CA GLU A 283 0.47 5.11 -11.95
C GLU A 283 -0.82 4.41 -12.38
N LEU A 284 -1.89 5.18 -12.65
CA LEU A 284 -3.19 4.63 -13.06
C LEU A 284 -3.13 3.83 -14.36
N LEU A 285 -2.30 4.23 -15.32
CA LEU A 285 -2.10 3.53 -16.59
C LEU A 285 -1.27 2.25 -16.44
N THR A 286 -0.44 2.14 -15.40
CA THR A 286 0.54 1.05 -15.27
C THR A 286 0.27 0.11 -14.10
N LEU A 287 -0.64 0.45 -13.18
CA LEU A 287 -0.93 -0.36 -11.99
C LEU A 287 -1.35 -1.81 -12.30
N GLY A 288 -1.96 -2.04 -13.45
CA GLY A 288 -2.35 -3.39 -13.91
C GLY A 288 -1.22 -4.21 -14.50
N GLY A 289 -0.02 -3.65 -14.72
CA GLY A 289 1.10 -4.35 -15.36
C GLY A 289 1.51 -5.66 -14.68
N PRO A 290 1.65 -5.73 -13.35
CA PRO A 290 1.94 -6.97 -12.62
C PRO A 290 0.76 -7.94 -12.51
N ALA A 291 -0.47 -7.52 -12.85
CA ALA A 291 -1.65 -8.38 -12.73
C ALA A 291 -1.60 -9.53 -13.73
N GLY A 292 -2.01 -10.72 -13.28
CA GLY A 292 -2.03 -11.93 -14.12
C GLY A 292 -0.66 -12.53 -14.42
N VAL A 293 0.44 -11.95 -13.95
CA VAL A 293 1.79 -12.50 -14.09
C VAL A 293 2.01 -13.56 -13.00
N ASN A 294 2.52 -14.74 -13.38
CA ASN A 294 2.91 -15.76 -12.40
C ASN A 294 4.07 -15.26 -11.54
N ASN A 295 3.96 -15.43 -10.23
CA ASN A 295 4.99 -15.05 -9.28
C ASN A 295 5.85 -16.26 -8.93
N THR A 296 7.16 -16.14 -9.10
CA THR A 296 8.14 -17.20 -8.84
C THR A 296 8.62 -17.22 -7.39
N TYR A 297 8.10 -16.35 -6.55
CA TYR A 297 8.46 -16.26 -5.14
C TYR A 297 8.18 -17.57 -4.40
N THR A 298 9.17 -18.02 -3.62
CA THR A 298 9.11 -19.28 -2.88
C THR A 298 8.83 -19.13 -1.39
N GLY A 299 8.89 -17.90 -0.87
CA GLY A 299 8.62 -17.61 0.54
C GLY A 299 7.12 -17.60 0.88
N PRO A 300 6.78 -17.33 2.16
CA PRO A 300 5.40 -17.27 2.62
C PRO A 300 4.66 -16.04 2.10
N VAL A 301 3.39 -16.23 1.74
CA VAL A 301 2.48 -15.20 1.17
C VAL A 301 1.18 -15.17 1.94
N GLN A 302 0.75 -13.99 2.37
CA GLN A 302 -0.59 -13.76 2.87
C GLN A 302 -1.31 -12.68 2.06
N ILE A 303 -2.60 -12.89 1.80
CA ILE A 303 -3.51 -11.88 1.26
C ILE A 303 -4.61 -11.61 2.28
N VAL A 304 -4.81 -10.33 2.62
CA VAL A 304 -5.84 -9.90 3.58
C VAL A 304 -6.67 -8.80 2.95
N THR A 305 -7.99 -8.98 2.85
CA THR A 305 -8.87 -8.02 2.21
C THR A 305 -10.20 -7.94 2.95
N GLY A 306 -10.80 -6.75 2.99
CA GLY A 306 -12.12 -6.57 3.59
C GLY A 306 -13.22 -7.26 2.80
N SER A 307 -14.22 -7.85 3.48
CA SER A 307 -15.31 -8.55 2.80
C SER A 307 -16.14 -7.65 1.89
N ARG A 308 -16.09 -6.33 2.14
CA ARG A 308 -16.80 -5.26 1.44
C ARG A 308 -15.85 -4.38 0.60
N ASP A 309 -14.71 -4.90 0.20
CA ASP A 309 -13.73 -4.20 -0.64
C ASP A 309 -14.33 -3.91 -2.03
N ILE A 310 -14.46 -2.63 -2.38
CA ILE A 310 -15.00 -2.23 -3.69
C ILE A 310 -13.96 -2.42 -4.80
N PRO A 311 -12.73 -1.88 -4.70
CA PRO A 311 -11.73 -1.96 -5.77
C PRO A 311 -11.41 -3.38 -6.25
N PHE A 312 -11.36 -4.34 -5.36
CA PHE A 312 -10.93 -5.70 -5.68
C PHE A 312 -12.05 -6.74 -5.66
N CYS A 313 -13.15 -6.48 -4.96
CA CYS A 313 -14.21 -7.47 -4.77
C CYS A 313 -15.59 -6.99 -5.23
N GLY A 314 -15.73 -5.73 -5.65
CA GLY A 314 -17.04 -5.18 -6.01
C GLY A 314 -18.03 -5.24 -4.86
N ASP A 315 -17.56 -4.95 -3.63
CA ASP A 315 -18.34 -4.95 -2.39
C ASP A 315 -18.73 -6.36 -1.86
N ASN A 316 -18.19 -7.44 -2.45
CA ASN A 316 -18.46 -8.80 -1.94
C ASN A 316 -17.35 -9.79 -2.32
N CYS A 317 -16.36 -9.94 -1.45
CA CYS A 317 -15.25 -10.86 -1.68
C CYS A 317 -15.62 -12.34 -1.70
N TYR A 318 -16.80 -12.72 -1.23
CA TYR A 318 -17.29 -14.10 -1.30
C TYR A 318 -17.98 -14.44 -2.64
N SER A 319 -18.32 -13.41 -3.45
CA SER A 319 -18.87 -13.62 -4.79
C SER A 319 -17.76 -13.86 -5.80
N THR A 320 -17.61 -15.10 -6.26
CA THR A 320 -16.55 -15.48 -7.21
C THR A 320 -17.01 -15.55 -8.66
N THR A 321 -18.16 -14.95 -8.97
CA THR A 321 -18.75 -14.96 -10.33
C THR A 321 -17.87 -14.25 -11.37
N SER A 322 -17.14 -13.21 -10.95
CA SER A 322 -16.26 -12.43 -11.84
C SER A 322 -15.07 -13.22 -12.38
N VAL A 323 -14.67 -14.29 -11.69
CA VAL A 323 -13.59 -15.19 -12.13
C VAL A 323 -14.11 -16.49 -12.75
N GLY A 324 -15.43 -16.71 -12.78
CA GLY A 324 -16.05 -17.88 -13.41
C GLY A 324 -15.80 -19.20 -12.70
N GLU A 325 -15.36 -19.18 -11.45
CA GLU A 325 -14.99 -20.35 -10.66
C GLU A 325 -15.64 -20.30 -9.28
N LYS A 326 -15.93 -21.48 -8.72
CA LYS A 326 -16.43 -21.60 -7.35
C LYS A 326 -15.25 -21.73 -6.38
N LEU A 327 -14.93 -20.65 -5.67
CA LEU A 327 -13.85 -20.57 -4.69
C LEU A 327 -14.42 -20.12 -3.34
N PRO A 328 -13.69 -20.31 -2.21
CA PRO A 328 -14.08 -19.77 -0.91
C PRO A 328 -14.23 -18.26 -0.93
N SER A 329 -13.31 -17.56 -1.63
CA SER A 329 -13.34 -16.11 -1.83
C SER A 329 -12.60 -15.71 -3.10
N LEU A 330 -12.72 -14.44 -3.52
CA LEU A 330 -11.92 -13.88 -4.62
C LEU A 330 -10.42 -13.84 -4.30
N LEU A 331 -10.03 -13.83 -3.01
CA LEU A 331 -8.64 -13.86 -2.61
C LEU A 331 -7.97 -15.19 -3.02
N ASP A 332 -8.72 -16.30 -2.90
CA ASP A 332 -8.25 -17.64 -3.25
C ASP A 332 -7.93 -17.80 -4.74
N TYR A 333 -8.52 -16.94 -5.60
CA TYR A 333 -8.16 -16.88 -7.01
C TYR A 333 -6.67 -16.58 -7.22
N SER A 334 -6.06 -15.81 -6.31
CA SER A 334 -4.66 -15.41 -6.38
C SER A 334 -3.68 -16.56 -6.17
N LYS A 335 -4.09 -17.66 -5.52
CA LYS A 335 -3.23 -18.82 -5.24
C LYS A 335 -2.57 -19.41 -6.49
N ARG A 336 -3.26 -19.39 -7.63
CA ARG A 336 -2.74 -19.90 -8.91
C ARG A 336 -1.52 -19.17 -9.43
N PHE A 337 -1.30 -17.92 -8.99
CA PHE A 337 -0.18 -17.11 -9.38
C PHE A 337 1.04 -17.30 -8.47
N PHE A 338 0.88 -17.94 -7.31
CA PHE A 338 1.92 -18.24 -6.32
C PHE A 338 2.20 -19.73 -6.21
N THR A 339 2.44 -20.40 -7.33
CA THR A 339 2.57 -21.86 -7.39
C THR A 339 3.78 -22.42 -6.65
N GLN A 340 4.76 -21.58 -6.32
CA GLN A 340 5.99 -21.96 -5.63
C GLN A 340 6.07 -21.47 -4.18
N ALA A 341 5.10 -20.70 -3.71
CA ALA A 341 5.08 -20.19 -2.34
C ALA A 341 5.11 -21.34 -1.31
N SER A 342 6.02 -21.25 -0.34
CA SER A 342 6.15 -22.25 0.74
C SER A 342 4.90 -22.34 1.59
N ARG A 343 4.18 -21.22 1.72
CA ARG A 343 2.90 -21.11 2.41
C ARG A 343 2.07 -20.01 1.73
N PHE A 344 0.78 -20.28 1.52
CA PHE A 344 -0.15 -19.30 0.97
C PHE A 344 -1.41 -19.26 1.83
N ASN A 345 -1.73 -18.10 2.39
CA ASN A 345 -2.89 -17.88 3.24
C ASN A 345 -3.74 -16.72 2.72
N THR A 346 -5.05 -16.82 2.91
CA THR A 346 -6.02 -15.77 2.59
C THR A 346 -6.89 -15.48 3.81
N THR A 347 -7.14 -14.20 4.09
CA THR A 347 -8.03 -13.77 5.17
C THR A 347 -9.00 -12.73 4.64
N VAL A 348 -10.29 -13.02 4.70
CA VAL A 348 -11.35 -12.04 4.42
C VAL A 348 -11.81 -11.46 5.75
N VAL A 349 -11.59 -10.14 5.94
CA VAL A 349 -11.96 -9.41 7.17
C VAL A 349 -13.46 -9.10 7.14
N PRO A 350 -14.26 -9.66 8.07
CA PRO A 350 -15.71 -9.49 8.05
C PRO A 350 -16.12 -8.01 8.23
N GLY A 351 -17.00 -7.52 7.37
CA GLY A 351 -17.56 -6.16 7.44
C GLY A 351 -16.61 -5.05 6.97
N ALA A 352 -15.32 -5.31 6.85
CA ALA A 352 -14.34 -4.29 6.46
C ALA A 352 -14.47 -3.87 4.99
N GLY A 353 -14.21 -2.58 4.73
CA GLY A 353 -13.99 -2.03 3.39
C GLY A 353 -12.55 -2.23 2.91
N HIS A 354 -12.18 -1.49 1.85
CA HIS A 354 -10.83 -1.54 1.30
C HIS A 354 -9.77 -0.94 2.25
N GLY A 355 -10.10 0.14 2.95
CA GLY A 355 -9.19 0.85 3.87
C GLY A 355 -9.04 0.15 5.23
N LEU A 356 -8.52 -1.06 5.26
CA LEU A 356 -8.45 -1.97 6.41
C LEU A 356 -7.92 -1.32 7.70
N ASN A 357 -6.99 -0.37 7.60
CA ASN A 357 -6.41 0.31 8.76
C ASN A 357 -7.31 1.41 9.34
N PHE A 358 -8.41 1.74 8.69
CA PHE A 358 -9.32 2.82 9.10
C PHE A 358 -10.65 2.32 9.65
N GLY A 359 -10.92 1.01 9.55
CA GLY A 359 -12.11 0.37 10.07
C GLY A 359 -11.99 0.00 11.55
N TYR A 360 -13.11 -0.13 12.24
CA TYR A 360 -13.14 -0.73 13.59
C TYR A 360 -12.58 -2.17 13.59
N SER A 361 -12.68 -2.84 12.45
CA SER A 361 -12.13 -4.18 12.20
C SER A 361 -10.60 -4.23 12.06
N HIS A 362 -9.88 -3.09 12.15
CA HIS A 362 -8.42 -3.04 12.01
C HIS A 362 -7.69 -4.01 12.96
N THR A 363 -8.20 -4.21 14.17
CA THR A 363 -7.60 -5.15 15.13
C THR A 363 -7.61 -6.58 14.62
N PHE A 364 -8.72 -7.04 14.03
CA PHE A 364 -8.81 -8.36 13.40
C PHE A 364 -7.82 -8.49 12.24
N THR A 365 -7.70 -7.45 11.42
CA THR A 365 -6.73 -7.41 10.32
C THR A 365 -5.30 -7.59 10.82
N TYR A 366 -4.94 -6.86 11.89
CA TYR A 366 -3.57 -6.90 12.45
C TYR A 366 -3.28 -8.23 13.11
N ASP A 367 -4.23 -8.78 13.89
CA ASP A 367 -4.07 -10.10 14.51
C ASP A 367 -3.83 -11.18 13.44
N ALA A 368 -4.61 -11.19 12.35
CA ALA A 368 -4.42 -12.13 11.25
C ALA A 368 -3.02 -12.01 10.59
N ILE A 369 -2.48 -10.80 10.49
CA ILE A 369 -1.13 -10.56 9.95
C ILE A 369 -0.06 -11.07 10.93
N PHE A 370 -0.17 -10.75 12.22
CA PHE A 370 0.82 -11.18 13.20
C PHE A 370 0.78 -12.70 13.45
N ASP A 371 -0.40 -13.32 13.44
CA ASP A 371 -0.52 -14.78 13.51
C ASP A 371 0.22 -15.42 12.32
N PHE A 372 0.00 -14.93 11.11
CA PHE A 372 0.70 -15.42 9.92
C PHE A 372 2.22 -15.25 10.01
N LEU A 373 2.71 -14.12 10.50
CA LEU A 373 4.16 -13.84 10.57
C LEU A 373 4.85 -14.62 11.70
N SER A 374 4.10 -15.08 12.72
CA SER A 374 4.63 -15.84 13.84
C SER A 374 4.84 -17.34 13.54
N GLU A 375 4.26 -17.87 12.47
CA GLU A 375 4.42 -19.25 11.99
C GLU A 375 5.68 -19.42 11.13
#